data_5b0b904fa10b5fe9ceaa176e6a75521a
#
_entry.id   5b0b904fa10b5fe9ceaa176e6a75521a
#
_cell.length_a   1.000
_cell.length_b   1.000
_cell.length_c   1.000
_cell.angle_alpha   90.00
_cell.angle_beta   90.00
_cell.angle_gamma   90.00
#
_symmetry.space_group_name_H-M   'P 1'
#
loop_
_entity.id
_entity.type
_entity.pdbx_description
1 polymer ?
#
loop_
_entity_poly.entity_id
_entity_poly.type
_entity_poly.pdbx_seq_one_letter_code
_entity_poly.pdbx_strand_id
1 'polypeptide(L)'
;MAKSRTKRGFSIAGSLLLGLFALVVISLIALGVPRIAAGMAAKGVCSAAFVAGRPWPNLLAEDVVPANRALVLIGISVGEEDKTVTARFAGLFARQARLLPNRGCVLDVDSAEPHAPAADTVADTGRQWPQGDAPLALAEWGAGVDANALQNIVQDAFVGAGDAQAANARGIAIVHKGRLLVLRTAPGFDASTPLHGWSMTKTVLGMLTYKLAAESGLSHDTPVVDAFTKLREPGWVAAWRGDARKNIKVSDLLYMRDGLANTEDYDP
;
A
#
# COMPACT_ATOMS: atom_id res chain seq x y z
N MET A 1 -44.08 -34.60 27.10
CA MET A 1 -44.26 -33.37 26.25
C MET A 1 -43.10 -32.34 26.29
N ALA A 2 -41.98 -32.60 26.94
CA ALA A 2 -40.84 -31.61 27.04
C ALA A 2 -39.85 -31.69 25.86
N LYS A 3 -39.74 -32.78 25.11
CA LYS A 3 -38.78 -32.95 24.01
C LYS A 3 -39.09 -32.18 22.72
N SER A 4 -40.31 -31.67 22.53
CA SER A 4 -40.73 -30.95 21.31
C SER A 4 -40.36 -29.44 21.37
N ARG A 5 -40.32 -28.86 22.54
CA ARG A 5 -39.98 -27.42 22.71
C ARG A 5 -38.49 -27.11 22.50
N THR A 6 -37.59 -28.01 22.92
CA THR A 6 -36.13 -27.83 22.73
C THR A 6 -35.72 -27.94 21.27
N LYS A 7 -36.28 -28.84 20.48
CA LYS A 7 -35.99 -28.95 19.05
C LYS A 7 -36.47 -27.73 18.22
N ARG A 8 -37.61 -27.13 18.60
CA ARG A 8 -38.12 -25.92 17.95
C ARG A 8 -37.28 -24.68 18.28
N GLY A 9 -36.83 -24.53 19.55
CA GLY A 9 -35.95 -23.42 19.93
C GLY A 9 -34.59 -23.48 19.26
N PHE A 10 -34.02 -24.66 19.10
CA PHE A 10 -32.75 -24.86 18.39
C PHE A 10 -32.89 -24.56 16.88
N SER A 11 -34.02 -24.89 16.26
CA SER A 11 -34.33 -24.57 14.86
C SER A 11 -34.50 -23.05 14.63
N ILE A 12 -35.17 -22.35 15.52
CA ILE A 12 -35.39 -20.90 15.41
C ILE A 12 -34.07 -20.15 15.58
N ALA A 13 -33.24 -20.49 16.57
CA ALA A 13 -31.95 -19.91 16.80
C ALA A 13 -31.01 -20.17 15.60
N GLY A 14 -31.00 -21.36 15.02
CA GLY A 14 -30.26 -21.69 13.81
C GLY A 14 -30.69 -20.87 12.59
N SER A 15 -32.01 -20.67 12.42
CA SER A 15 -32.55 -19.85 11.33
C SER A 15 -32.18 -18.35 11.48
N LEU A 16 -32.20 -17.84 12.72
CA LEU A 16 -31.80 -16.45 13.01
C LEU A 16 -30.31 -16.24 12.76
N LEU A 17 -29.46 -17.18 13.16
CA LEU A 17 -28.02 -17.12 12.90
C LEU A 17 -27.73 -17.20 11.40
N LEU A 18 -28.41 -18.05 10.65
CA LEU A 18 -28.26 -18.15 9.20
C LEU A 18 -28.72 -16.88 8.49
N GLY A 19 -29.83 -16.29 8.96
CA GLY A 19 -30.33 -14.99 8.44
C GLY A 19 -29.37 -13.84 8.71
N LEU A 20 -28.79 -13.78 9.93
CA LEU A 20 -27.78 -12.78 10.27
C LEU A 20 -26.50 -12.95 9.41
N PHE A 21 -26.05 -14.20 9.28
CA PHE A 21 -24.88 -14.50 8.42
C PHE A 21 -25.14 -14.09 6.96
N ALA A 22 -26.29 -14.43 6.40
CA ALA A 22 -26.68 -14.02 5.05
C ALA A 22 -26.72 -12.50 4.90
N LEU A 23 -27.25 -11.78 5.90
CA LEU A 23 -27.29 -10.31 5.91
C LEU A 23 -25.87 -9.71 5.90
N VAL A 24 -24.96 -10.23 6.72
CA VAL A 24 -23.55 -9.79 6.73
C VAL A 24 -22.89 -10.04 5.40
N VAL A 25 -23.05 -11.22 4.81
CA VAL A 25 -22.47 -11.56 3.50
C VAL A 25 -23.02 -10.63 2.40
N ILE A 26 -24.33 -10.40 2.38
CA ILE A 26 -24.96 -9.48 1.41
C ILE A 26 -24.43 -8.05 1.61
N SER A 27 -24.27 -7.60 2.84
CA SER A 27 -23.73 -6.27 3.16
C SER A 27 -22.28 -6.13 2.68
N LEU A 28 -21.42 -7.12 2.93
CA LEU A 28 -20.04 -7.11 2.45
C LEU A 28 -19.96 -7.09 0.92
N ILE A 29 -20.84 -7.82 0.24
CA ILE A 29 -20.93 -7.80 -1.23
C ILE A 29 -21.41 -6.44 -1.73
N ALA A 30 -22.42 -5.86 -1.11
CA ALA A 30 -22.96 -4.55 -1.48
C ALA A 30 -21.92 -3.43 -1.27
N LEU A 31 -21.10 -3.51 -0.24
CA LEU A 31 -19.97 -2.62 0.02
C LEU A 31 -18.76 -2.86 -0.91
N GLY A 32 -18.80 -3.89 -1.76
CA GLY A 32 -17.72 -4.18 -2.71
C GLY A 32 -16.49 -4.83 -2.10
N VAL A 33 -16.52 -5.22 -0.82
CA VAL A 33 -15.37 -5.81 -0.11
C VAL A 33 -14.68 -6.94 -0.87
N PRO A 34 -15.41 -7.95 -1.44
CA PRO A 34 -14.76 -9.01 -2.21
C PRO A 34 -14.02 -8.52 -3.46
N ARG A 35 -14.52 -7.47 -4.11
CA ARG A 35 -13.86 -6.87 -5.29
C ARG A 35 -12.63 -6.07 -4.90
N ILE A 36 -12.68 -5.34 -3.76
CA ILE A 36 -11.53 -4.61 -3.21
C ILE A 36 -10.42 -5.61 -2.85
N ALA A 37 -10.76 -6.69 -2.14
CA ALA A 37 -9.83 -7.75 -1.78
C ALA A 37 -9.17 -8.39 -3.00
N ALA A 38 -9.96 -8.75 -4.03
CA ALA A 38 -9.43 -9.28 -5.27
C ALA A 38 -8.53 -8.27 -6.00
N GLY A 39 -8.90 -6.99 -6.04
CA GLY A 39 -8.09 -5.93 -6.65
C GLY A 39 -6.76 -5.74 -5.94
N MET A 40 -6.76 -5.69 -4.61
CA MET A 40 -5.55 -5.59 -3.79
C MET A 40 -4.60 -6.77 -4.08
N ALA A 41 -5.13 -7.99 -4.08
CA ALA A 41 -4.34 -9.19 -4.36
C ALA A 41 -3.80 -9.21 -5.80
N ALA A 42 -4.61 -8.90 -6.80
CA ALA A 42 -4.18 -8.86 -8.20
C ALA A 42 -3.04 -7.85 -8.39
N LYS A 43 -3.20 -6.63 -7.88
CA LYS A 43 -2.18 -5.58 -7.99
C LYS A 43 -0.92 -5.92 -7.20
N GLY A 44 -1.05 -6.43 -5.98
CA GLY A 44 0.08 -6.82 -5.13
C GLY A 44 0.93 -7.90 -5.78
N VAL A 45 0.31 -9.01 -6.19
CA VAL A 45 1.02 -10.11 -6.85
C VAL A 45 1.60 -9.69 -8.20
N CYS A 46 0.87 -8.91 -9.02
CA CYS A 46 1.37 -8.39 -10.28
C CYS A 46 2.63 -7.55 -10.10
N SER A 47 2.62 -6.63 -9.12
CA SER A 47 3.78 -5.77 -8.87
C SER A 47 4.97 -6.57 -8.33
N ALA A 48 4.75 -7.52 -7.43
CA ALA A 48 5.82 -8.35 -6.92
C ALA A 48 6.41 -9.27 -7.99
N ALA A 49 5.57 -9.86 -8.85
CA ALA A 49 6.04 -10.74 -9.92
C ALA A 49 6.73 -10.00 -11.06
N PHE A 50 6.09 -8.95 -11.59
CA PHE A 50 6.51 -8.36 -12.85
C PHE A 50 7.30 -7.05 -12.71
N VAL A 51 7.19 -6.35 -11.58
CA VAL A 51 8.00 -5.16 -11.31
C VAL A 51 9.22 -5.52 -10.47
N ALA A 52 9.01 -6.30 -9.39
CA ALA A 52 10.11 -6.73 -8.51
C ALA A 52 10.80 -8.04 -8.97
N GLY A 53 10.30 -8.72 -10.02
CA GLY A 53 10.91 -9.92 -10.58
C GLY A 53 10.89 -11.15 -9.67
N ARG A 54 9.99 -11.20 -8.68
CA ARG A 54 9.92 -12.30 -7.71
C ARG A 54 9.12 -13.48 -8.25
N PRO A 55 9.47 -14.73 -7.91
CA PRO A 55 8.73 -15.92 -8.33
C PRO A 55 7.31 -15.92 -7.74
N TRP A 56 6.30 -15.96 -8.60
CA TRP A 56 4.91 -15.74 -8.25
C TRP A 56 4.22 -16.78 -7.35
N PRO A 57 4.60 -18.08 -7.31
CA PRO A 57 3.78 -19.08 -6.62
C PRO A 57 3.50 -18.79 -5.15
N ASN A 58 4.42 -18.12 -4.46
CA ASN A 58 4.31 -17.84 -3.03
C ASN A 58 3.86 -16.41 -2.71
N LEU A 59 3.78 -15.51 -3.68
CA LEU A 59 3.56 -14.09 -3.43
C LEU A 59 2.24 -13.78 -2.72
N LEU A 60 1.18 -14.56 -3.00
CA LEU A 60 -0.08 -14.39 -2.30
C LEU A 60 0.08 -14.61 -0.79
N ALA A 61 0.76 -15.70 -0.42
CA ALA A 61 0.96 -16.05 0.99
C ALA A 61 1.95 -15.13 1.70
N GLU A 62 2.98 -14.66 0.98
CA GLU A 62 4.06 -13.86 1.55
C GLU A 62 3.71 -12.38 1.67
N ASP A 63 3.01 -11.79 0.70
CA ASP A 63 2.84 -10.35 0.59
C ASP A 63 1.38 -9.88 0.76
N VAL A 64 0.39 -10.76 0.53
CA VAL A 64 -1.02 -10.38 0.51
C VAL A 64 -1.77 -10.90 1.75
N VAL A 65 -1.69 -12.20 2.00
CA VAL A 65 -2.38 -12.83 3.14
C VAL A 65 -1.99 -12.24 4.50
N PRO A 66 -0.72 -11.82 4.75
CA PRO A 66 -0.37 -11.20 6.03
C PRO A 66 -1.11 -9.90 6.33
N ALA A 67 -1.59 -9.19 5.32
CA ALA A 67 -2.37 -7.96 5.52
C ALA A 67 -3.76 -8.23 6.09
N ASN A 68 -4.40 -9.34 5.72
CA ASN A 68 -5.69 -9.78 6.26
C ASN A 68 -5.89 -11.27 5.99
N ARG A 69 -6.19 -12.04 7.04
CA ARG A 69 -6.36 -13.51 6.94
C ARG A 69 -7.50 -13.95 6.01
N ALA A 70 -8.53 -13.13 5.81
CA ALA A 70 -9.60 -13.43 4.85
C ALA A 70 -9.09 -13.51 3.39
N LEU A 71 -7.91 -12.96 3.11
CA LEU A 71 -7.28 -13.01 1.79
C LEU A 71 -6.79 -14.42 1.41
N VAL A 72 -6.79 -15.39 2.33
CA VAL A 72 -6.58 -16.82 2.03
C VAL A 72 -7.64 -17.37 1.07
N LEU A 73 -8.83 -16.75 1.01
CA LEU A 73 -9.91 -17.10 0.08
C LEU A 73 -9.67 -16.62 -1.36
N ILE A 74 -8.56 -15.95 -1.62
CA ILE A 74 -8.20 -15.48 -2.95
C ILE A 74 -7.54 -16.60 -3.76
N GLY A 75 -8.08 -16.86 -4.95
CA GLY A 75 -7.40 -17.63 -5.98
C GLY A 75 -6.69 -16.71 -6.97
N ILE A 76 -5.45 -17.06 -7.35
CA ILE A 76 -4.62 -16.30 -8.29
C ILE A 76 -4.40 -17.10 -9.56
N SER A 77 -4.46 -16.42 -10.71
CA SER A 77 -3.94 -16.91 -11.99
C SER A 77 -3.03 -15.86 -12.63
N VAL A 78 -1.86 -16.29 -13.11
CA VAL A 78 -0.84 -15.43 -13.70
C VAL A 78 -0.70 -15.74 -15.18
N GLY A 79 -0.82 -14.71 -16.02
CA GLY A 79 -0.50 -14.73 -17.44
C GLY A 79 0.89 -14.13 -17.64
N GLU A 80 1.89 -15.00 -17.86
CA GLU A 80 3.27 -14.57 -17.99
C GLU A 80 3.55 -13.86 -19.33
N GLU A 81 2.86 -14.25 -20.39
CA GLU A 81 3.03 -13.68 -21.73
C GLU A 81 2.49 -12.25 -21.80
N ASP A 82 1.29 -12.03 -21.29
CA ASP A 82 0.60 -10.73 -21.33
C ASP A 82 0.79 -9.91 -20.04
N LYS A 83 1.64 -10.41 -19.12
CA LYS A 83 1.98 -9.78 -17.84
C LYS A 83 0.74 -9.40 -17.03
N THR A 84 -0.20 -10.33 -16.90
CA THR A 84 -1.44 -10.13 -16.16
C THR A 84 -1.51 -11.00 -14.92
N VAL A 85 -2.23 -10.53 -13.91
CA VAL A 85 -2.62 -11.30 -12.73
C VAL A 85 -4.10 -11.13 -12.51
N THR A 86 -4.82 -12.23 -12.50
CA THR A 86 -6.24 -12.26 -12.15
C THR A 86 -6.41 -12.87 -10.77
N ALA A 87 -7.02 -12.13 -9.85
CA ALA A 87 -7.40 -12.59 -8.53
C ALA A 87 -8.93 -12.76 -8.44
N ARG A 88 -9.36 -13.83 -7.76
CA ARG A 88 -10.78 -14.14 -7.52
C ARG A 88 -11.02 -14.38 -6.04
N PHE A 89 -11.87 -13.58 -5.42
CA PHE A 89 -12.30 -13.84 -4.05
C PHE A 89 -13.37 -14.93 -4.04
N ALA A 90 -13.13 -16.01 -3.30
CA ALA A 90 -14.01 -17.18 -3.22
C ALA A 90 -14.44 -17.72 -4.61
N GLY A 91 -13.58 -17.63 -5.61
CA GLY A 91 -13.85 -18.08 -6.98
C GLY A 91 -14.78 -17.17 -7.82
N LEU A 92 -15.40 -16.15 -7.23
CA LEU A 92 -16.49 -15.39 -7.87
C LEU A 92 -16.08 -13.98 -8.32
N PHE A 93 -15.59 -13.15 -7.41
CA PHE A 93 -15.34 -11.72 -7.64
C PHE A 93 -13.96 -11.52 -8.25
N ALA A 94 -13.88 -11.51 -9.57
CA ALA A 94 -12.61 -11.37 -10.28
C ALA A 94 -12.20 -9.90 -10.43
N ARG A 95 -10.88 -9.65 -10.29
CA ARG A 95 -10.21 -8.41 -10.70
C ARG A 95 -8.89 -8.78 -11.37
N GLN A 96 -8.49 -7.99 -12.35
CA GLN A 96 -7.25 -8.21 -13.08
C GLN A 96 -6.32 -7.00 -12.95
N ALA A 97 -5.03 -7.27 -12.74
CA ALA A 97 -3.97 -6.29 -12.88
C ALA A 97 -3.10 -6.66 -14.07
N ARG A 98 -2.58 -5.66 -14.78
CA ARG A 98 -1.67 -5.82 -15.91
C ARG A 98 -0.46 -4.93 -15.72
N LEU A 99 0.73 -5.45 -16.04
CA LEU A 99 1.93 -4.63 -16.12
C LEU A 99 1.84 -3.73 -17.38
N LEU A 100 1.97 -2.44 -17.16
CA LEU A 100 2.06 -1.46 -18.23
C LEU A 100 3.48 -0.87 -18.29
N PRO A 101 4.03 -0.64 -19.49
CA PRO A 101 5.32 0.01 -19.63
C PRO A 101 5.34 1.35 -18.87
N ASN A 102 6.38 1.56 -18.06
CA ASN A 102 6.62 2.78 -17.27
C ASN A 102 5.52 3.22 -16.29
N ARG A 103 4.52 2.34 -16.02
CA ARG A 103 3.44 2.61 -15.05
C ARG A 103 3.34 1.56 -13.94
N GLY A 104 4.08 0.46 -14.08
CA GLY A 104 3.89 -0.69 -13.19
C GLY A 104 2.56 -1.39 -13.40
N CYS A 105 2.09 -2.13 -12.41
CA CYS A 105 0.83 -2.86 -12.49
C CYS A 105 -0.37 -1.97 -12.24
N VAL A 106 -1.35 -2.00 -13.13
CA VAL A 106 -2.60 -1.22 -13.08
C VAL A 106 -3.79 -2.16 -13.12
N LEU A 107 -4.84 -1.84 -12.33
CA LEU A 107 -6.07 -2.63 -12.23
C LEU A 107 -7.04 -2.32 -13.36
N ASP A 108 -7.68 -3.36 -13.90
CA ASP A 108 -8.85 -3.32 -14.79
C ASP A 108 -8.73 -2.31 -15.94
N VAL A 109 -7.59 -2.31 -16.60
CA VAL A 109 -7.39 -1.50 -17.81
C VAL A 109 -7.48 -2.38 -19.03
N ASP A 110 -8.37 -2.04 -19.94
CA ASP A 110 -8.52 -2.70 -21.24
C ASP A 110 -7.45 -2.23 -22.22
N SER A 111 -7.09 -0.95 -22.17
CA SER A 111 -5.99 -0.36 -22.92
C SER A 111 -5.39 0.80 -22.15
N ALA A 112 -4.08 0.96 -22.20
CA ALA A 112 -3.40 2.11 -21.64
C ALA A 112 -2.63 2.83 -22.74
N GLU A 113 -2.83 4.13 -22.86
CA GLU A 113 -2.00 5.01 -23.65
C GLU A 113 -0.54 4.91 -23.19
N PRO A 114 0.42 4.74 -24.11
CA PRO A 114 1.84 4.75 -23.76
C PRO A 114 2.17 6.10 -23.10
N HIS A 115 2.78 6.05 -21.91
CA HIS A 115 3.38 7.25 -21.33
C HIS A 115 4.85 7.31 -21.73
N ALA A 116 5.38 8.54 -21.73
CA ALA A 116 6.81 8.75 -21.92
C ALA A 116 7.63 7.86 -20.96
N PRO A 117 8.73 7.27 -21.40
CA PRO A 117 9.59 6.48 -20.52
C PRO A 117 10.00 7.32 -19.32
N ALA A 118 10.01 6.69 -18.15
CA ALA A 118 10.65 7.29 -16.99
C ALA A 118 12.14 7.50 -17.32
N ALA A 119 12.68 8.63 -16.84
CA ALA A 119 14.13 8.84 -16.96
C ALA A 119 14.86 7.69 -16.25
N ASP A 120 15.87 7.12 -16.88
CA ASP A 120 16.70 6.11 -16.26
C ASP A 120 17.37 6.73 -15.02
N THR A 121 16.96 6.30 -13.84
CA THR A 121 17.65 6.66 -12.61
C THR A 121 18.86 5.74 -12.49
N VAL A 122 20.04 6.26 -12.80
CA VAL A 122 21.28 5.56 -12.51
C VAL A 122 21.49 5.60 -11.00
N ALA A 123 21.31 4.47 -10.33
CA ALA A 123 21.73 4.31 -8.94
C ALA A 123 23.24 4.46 -8.90
N ASP A 124 23.76 5.48 -8.19
CA ASP A 124 25.20 5.67 -8.03
C ASP A 124 25.67 4.82 -6.87
N THR A 125 25.88 3.55 -7.19
CA THR A 125 26.37 2.55 -6.24
C THR A 125 27.84 2.83 -5.90
N GLY A 126 28.15 2.82 -4.61
CA GLY A 126 29.53 2.94 -4.09
C GLY A 126 29.90 4.30 -3.51
N ARG A 127 29.15 5.37 -3.77
CA ARG A 127 29.31 6.61 -2.99
C ARG A 127 28.50 6.55 -1.69
N GLN A 128 28.98 7.21 -0.66
CA GLN A 128 28.25 7.30 0.60
C GLN A 128 26.98 8.13 0.43
N TRP A 129 25.94 7.76 1.20
CA TRP A 129 24.73 8.56 1.35
C TRP A 129 25.04 10.00 1.79
N PRO A 130 24.38 11.04 1.20
CA PRO A 130 23.23 11.01 0.29
C PRO A 130 23.58 11.05 -1.20
N GLN A 131 24.83 11.01 -1.60
CA GLN A 131 25.24 11.04 -3.01
C GLN A 131 25.17 9.64 -3.66
N GLY A 132 25.06 8.60 -2.88
CA GLY A 132 24.90 7.22 -3.29
C GLY A 132 24.22 6.42 -2.19
N ASP A 133 24.31 5.11 -2.23
CA ASP A 133 23.62 4.16 -1.34
C ASP A 133 24.57 3.41 -0.38
N ALA A 134 25.87 3.71 -0.40
CA ALA A 134 26.83 3.02 0.46
C ALA A 134 26.66 3.47 1.92
N PRO A 135 26.49 2.52 2.86
CA PRO A 135 26.51 2.82 4.29
C PRO A 135 27.93 3.13 4.77
N LEU A 136 27.99 3.80 5.92
CA LEU A 136 29.26 3.99 6.64
C LEU A 136 29.84 2.64 7.11
N ALA A 137 31.16 2.54 7.07
CA ALA A 137 31.83 1.45 7.77
C ALA A 137 31.56 1.55 9.29
N LEU A 138 31.45 0.39 9.95
CA LEU A 138 31.09 0.29 11.36
C LEU A 138 31.98 1.16 12.27
N ALA A 139 33.28 1.22 11.95
CA ALA A 139 34.25 2.05 12.69
C ALA A 139 33.97 3.57 12.60
N GLU A 140 33.18 4.03 11.63
CA GLU A 140 32.85 5.41 11.39
C GLU A 140 31.52 5.86 12.02
N TRP A 141 30.79 4.95 12.72
CA TRP A 141 29.47 5.26 13.29
C TRP A 141 29.52 6.29 14.44
N GLY A 142 30.68 6.43 15.07
CA GLY A 142 30.91 7.39 16.18
C GLY A 142 30.51 6.81 17.55
N ALA A 143 31.10 7.40 18.60
CA ALA A 143 30.98 6.92 19.99
C ALA A 143 29.55 7.02 20.59
N GLY A 144 28.64 7.75 19.94
CA GLY A 144 27.25 7.90 20.39
C GLY A 144 26.30 6.79 19.89
N VAL A 145 26.79 5.82 19.12
CA VAL A 145 25.99 4.71 18.57
C VAL A 145 26.48 3.41 19.17
N ASP A 146 25.62 2.70 19.88
CA ASP A 146 25.89 1.32 20.28
C ASP A 146 25.71 0.41 19.05
N ALA A 147 26.83 0.11 18.40
CA ALA A 147 26.86 -0.66 17.18
C ALA A 147 26.36 -2.10 17.37
N ASN A 148 26.66 -2.72 18.51
CA ASN A 148 26.23 -4.09 18.79
C ASN A 148 24.73 -4.16 19.04
N ALA A 149 24.19 -3.25 19.85
CA ALA A 149 22.76 -3.19 20.10
C ALA A 149 21.99 -2.92 18.81
N LEU A 150 22.46 -1.98 17.96
CA LEU A 150 21.80 -1.68 16.69
C LEU A 150 21.84 -2.85 15.71
N GLN A 151 22.98 -3.53 15.59
CA GLN A 151 23.08 -4.71 14.73
C GLN A 151 22.18 -5.86 15.20
N ASN A 152 22.06 -6.08 16.50
CA ASN A 152 21.16 -7.10 17.05
C ASN A 152 19.69 -6.77 16.72
N ILE A 153 19.26 -5.54 16.93
CA ILE A 153 17.89 -5.09 16.59
C ILE A 153 17.61 -5.29 15.09
N VAL A 154 18.56 -4.93 14.23
CA VAL A 154 18.43 -5.12 12.78
C VAL A 154 18.40 -6.62 12.44
N GLN A 155 19.21 -7.45 13.11
CA GLN A 155 19.17 -8.89 12.91
C GLN A 155 17.81 -9.48 13.29
N ASP A 156 17.30 -9.10 14.46
CA ASP A 156 16.02 -9.62 14.98
C ASP A 156 14.84 -9.26 14.08
N ALA A 157 14.87 -8.13 13.38
CA ALA A 157 13.84 -7.74 12.45
C ALA A 157 13.71 -8.67 11.22
N PHE A 158 14.75 -9.44 10.91
CA PHE A 158 14.76 -10.44 9.83
C PHE A 158 14.59 -11.88 10.34
N VAL A 159 14.59 -12.10 11.65
CA VAL A 159 14.36 -13.43 12.26
C VAL A 159 12.88 -13.78 12.14
N GLY A 160 12.60 -15.04 11.81
CA GLY A 160 11.23 -15.53 11.74
C GLY A 160 10.53 -15.23 10.41
N ALA A 161 11.27 -14.93 9.34
CA ALA A 161 10.68 -14.81 8.00
C ALA A 161 9.89 -16.09 7.65
N GLY A 162 8.56 -15.98 7.58
CA GLY A 162 7.63 -17.12 7.44
C GLY A 162 6.79 -17.41 8.68
N ASP A 163 7.09 -16.84 9.84
CA ASP A 163 6.21 -16.83 11.01
C ASP A 163 5.17 -15.71 10.85
N ALA A 164 3.90 -16.03 11.07
CA ALA A 164 2.80 -15.07 10.98
C ALA A 164 2.90 -13.88 11.96
N GLN A 165 3.78 -13.97 12.96
CA GLN A 165 4.05 -12.95 13.96
C GLN A 165 5.37 -12.22 13.76
N ALA A 166 6.20 -12.64 12.81
CA ALA A 166 7.44 -11.96 12.48
C ALA A 166 7.18 -10.62 11.79
N ALA A 167 8.08 -9.67 11.99
CA ALA A 167 8.02 -8.35 11.34
C ALA A 167 8.06 -8.41 9.80
N ASN A 168 8.47 -9.54 9.23
CA ASN A 168 8.54 -9.82 7.80
C ASN A 168 9.23 -8.68 7.00
N ALA A 169 10.28 -8.11 7.59
CA ALA A 169 11.03 -7.00 6.99
C ALA A 169 11.66 -7.43 5.67
N ARG A 170 11.55 -6.59 4.64
CA ARG A 170 12.17 -6.80 3.31
C ARG A 170 13.44 -5.96 3.15
N GLY A 171 13.49 -4.80 3.77
CA GLY A 171 14.65 -3.93 3.79
C GLY A 171 14.60 -2.99 4.99
N ILE A 172 15.78 -2.67 5.51
CA ILE A 172 15.96 -1.71 6.60
C ILE A 172 17.07 -0.75 6.20
N ALA A 173 16.77 0.55 6.25
CA ALA A 173 17.75 1.61 6.12
C ALA A 173 17.70 2.46 7.39
N ILE A 174 18.86 2.72 8.01
CA ILE A 174 18.97 3.55 9.21
C ILE A 174 19.92 4.69 8.94
N VAL A 175 19.39 5.91 9.04
CA VAL A 175 20.14 7.16 8.88
C VAL A 175 20.26 7.86 10.21
N HIS A 176 21.48 8.21 10.61
CA HIS A 176 21.78 9.00 11.80
C HIS A 176 22.62 10.21 11.44
N LYS A 177 22.18 11.41 11.84
CA LYS A 177 22.85 12.69 11.53
C LYS A 177 23.18 12.85 10.04
N GLY A 178 22.25 12.48 9.15
CA GLY A 178 22.40 12.57 7.71
C GLY A 178 23.34 11.54 7.07
N ARG A 179 23.82 10.54 7.82
CA ARG A 179 24.70 9.47 7.33
C ARG A 179 24.01 8.11 7.44
N LEU A 180 24.08 7.34 6.38
CA LEU A 180 23.52 5.98 6.33
C LEU A 180 24.42 5.03 7.14
N LEU A 181 23.90 4.49 8.23
CA LEU A 181 24.61 3.51 9.06
C LEU A 181 24.33 2.08 8.63
N VAL A 182 23.08 1.78 8.32
CA VAL A 182 22.64 0.45 7.96
C VAL A 182 21.83 0.53 6.67
N LEU A 183 22.16 -0.35 5.74
CA LEU A 183 21.32 -0.75 4.62
C LEU A 183 21.37 -2.28 4.54
N ARG A 184 20.26 -2.92 4.87
CA ARG A 184 20.19 -4.38 4.90
C ARG A 184 18.88 -4.85 4.30
N THR A 185 18.95 -5.90 3.50
CA THR A 185 17.80 -6.53 2.85
C THR A 185 17.64 -7.98 3.28
N ALA A 186 16.42 -8.50 3.21
CA ALA A 186 16.11 -9.90 3.41
C ALA A 186 16.66 -10.76 2.25
N PRO A 187 16.84 -12.08 2.44
CA PRO A 187 17.19 -12.99 1.35
C PRO A 187 16.20 -12.87 0.18
N GLY A 188 16.74 -12.79 -1.05
CA GLY A 188 15.95 -12.60 -2.26
C GLY A 188 15.58 -11.14 -2.58
N PHE A 189 16.07 -10.19 -1.79
CA PHE A 189 15.93 -8.74 -2.00
C PHE A 189 17.30 -8.08 -2.02
N ASP A 190 17.41 -6.97 -2.72
CA ASP A 190 18.56 -6.08 -2.72
C ASP A 190 18.13 -4.61 -2.64
N ALA A 191 19.09 -3.69 -2.60
CA ALA A 191 18.82 -2.26 -2.51
C ALA A 191 18.07 -1.69 -3.72
N SER A 192 18.11 -2.37 -4.86
CA SER A 192 17.45 -1.98 -6.10
C SER A 192 16.08 -2.64 -6.29
N THR A 193 15.72 -3.61 -5.46
CA THR A 193 14.43 -4.31 -5.56
C THR A 193 13.27 -3.34 -5.34
N PRO A 194 12.37 -3.15 -6.33
CA PRO A 194 11.22 -2.28 -6.17
C PRO A 194 10.24 -2.83 -5.13
N LEU A 195 9.95 -2.03 -4.12
CA LEU A 195 8.99 -2.35 -3.06
C LEU A 195 7.81 -1.39 -3.10
N HIS A 196 6.65 -1.85 -2.62
CA HIS A 196 5.47 -1.00 -2.50
C HIS A 196 5.72 0.11 -1.47
N GLY A 197 5.62 1.36 -1.91
CA GLY A 197 5.82 2.53 -1.05
C GLY A 197 4.63 2.84 -0.15
N TRP A 198 3.42 2.35 -0.48
CA TRP A 198 2.18 2.66 0.25
C TRP A 198 2.12 4.14 0.65
N SER A 199 1.89 4.44 1.92
CA SER A 199 1.81 5.82 2.41
C SER A 199 3.12 6.61 2.35
N MET A 200 4.27 6.00 2.10
CA MET A 200 5.51 6.75 1.79
C MET A 200 5.33 7.63 0.54
N THR A 201 4.39 7.29 -0.34
CA THR A 201 3.99 8.12 -1.49
C THR A 201 3.51 9.51 -1.06
N LYS A 202 2.94 9.66 0.15
CA LYS A 202 2.53 10.96 0.69
C LYS A 202 3.73 11.92 0.86
N THR A 203 4.90 11.40 1.22
CA THR A 203 6.13 12.21 1.31
C THR A 203 6.50 12.78 -0.07
N VAL A 204 6.47 11.95 -1.11
CA VAL A 204 6.73 12.39 -2.49
C VAL A 204 5.68 13.42 -2.93
N LEU A 205 4.39 13.17 -2.63
CA LEU A 205 3.31 14.12 -2.93
C LEU A 205 3.52 15.46 -2.20
N GLY A 206 3.93 15.42 -0.94
CA GLY A 206 4.28 16.62 -0.17
C GLY A 206 5.39 17.42 -0.85
N MET A 207 6.49 16.75 -1.23
CA MET A 207 7.61 17.40 -1.94
C MET A 207 7.15 18.02 -3.28
N LEU A 208 6.33 17.32 -4.05
CA LEU A 208 5.76 17.84 -5.30
C LEU A 208 4.84 19.03 -5.06
N THR A 209 4.08 19.04 -3.96
CA THR A 209 3.22 20.17 -3.59
C THR A 209 4.06 21.40 -3.24
N TYR A 210 5.16 21.24 -2.50
CA TYR A 210 6.10 22.33 -2.22
C TYR A 210 6.76 22.86 -3.49
N LYS A 211 7.18 21.98 -4.39
CA LYS A 211 7.74 22.37 -5.68
C LYS A 211 6.71 23.15 -6.53
N LEU A 212 5.48 22.63 -6.64
CA LEU A 212 4.41 23.34 -7.36
C LEU A 212 4.12 24.69 -6.74
N ALA A 213 4.06 24.79 -5.42
CA ALA A 213 3.86 26.07 -4.72
C ALA A 213 4.95 27.08 -5.07
N ALA A 214 6.23 26.68 -5.08
CA ALA A 214 7.33 27.54 -5.44
C ALA A 214 7.27 28.02 -6.90
N GLU A 215 6.84 27.17 -7.83
CA GLU A 215 6.78 27.47 -9.27
C GLU A 215 5.54 28.28 -9.67
N SER A 216 4.39 28.05 -9.00
CA SER A 216 3.10 28.67 -9.36
C SER A 216 2.73 29.88 -8.51
N GLY A 217 3.50 30.20 -7.45
CA GLY A 217 3.16 31.21 -6.46
C GLY A 217 1.99 30.82 -5.56
N LEU A 218 1.64 29.52 -5.50
CA LEU A 218 0.65 28.97 -4.59
C LEU A 218 1.17 29.06 -3.15
N SER A 219 0.42 29.68 -2.25
CA SER A 219 0.72 29.65 -0.81
C SER A 219 0.16 28.40 -0.16
N HIS A 220 0.84 27.88 0.87
CA HIS A 220 0.30 26.82 1.73
C HIS A 220 -0.97 27.25 2.47
N ASP A 221 -1.17 28.57 2.67
CA ASP A 221 -2.38 29.15 3.25
C ASP A 221 -3.51 29.34 2.25
N THR A 222 -3.27 29.03 0.96
CA THR A 222 -4.33 29.12 -0.06
C THR A 222 -5.42 28.08 0.22
N PRO A 223 -6.71 28.49 0.23
CA PRO A 223 -7.80 27.53 0.27
C PRO A 223 -7.71 26.53 -0.89
N VAL A 224 -7.95 25.26 -0.61
CA VAL A 224 -7.86 24.19 -1.62
C VAL A 224 -8.73 24.50 -2.85
N VAL A 225 -9.92 25.04 -2.63
CA VAL A 225 -10.84 25.40 -3.71
C VAL A 225 -10.28 26.49 -4.64
N ASP A 226 -9.37 27.33 -4.14
CA ASP A 226 -8.76 28.42 -4.93
C ASP A 226 -7.48 27.98 -5.63
N ALA A 227 -6.88 26.88 -5.18
CA ALA A 227 -5.69 26.28 -5.83
C ALA A 227 -6.00 25.79 -7.26
N PHE A 228 -7.25 25.49 -7.57
CA PHE A 228 -7.71 25.01 -8.88
C PHE A 228 -7.99 26.10 -9.91
N THR A 229 -7.83 27.37 -9.61
CA THR A 229 -8.12 28.49 -10.54
C THR A 229 -7.32 28.41 -11.85
N LYS A 230 -6.17 27.72 -11.86
CA LYS A 230 -5.30 27.54 -13.02
C LYS A 230 -5.30 26.09 -13.55
N LEU A 231 -6.03 25.19 -12.92
CA LEU A 231 -6.11 23.77 -13.25
C LEU A 231 -7.56 23.40 -13.60
N ARG A 232 -7.74 22.27 -14.28
CA ARG A 232 -9.09 21.73 -14.49
C ARG A 232 -9.73 21.42 -13.14
N GLU A 233 -10.79 22.18 -12.80
CA GLU A 233 -11.50 22.05 -11.55
C GLU A 233 -12.25 20.71 -11.47
N PRO A 234 -11.98 19.84 -10.47
CA PRO A 234 -12.78 18.66 -10.23
C PRO A 234 -14.19 19.02 -9.76
N GLY A 235 -15.18 18.17 -10.08
CA GLY A 235 -16.59 18.46 -9.75
C GLY A 235 -16.88 18.66 -8.25
N TRP A 236 -16.09 18.04 -7.36
CA TRP A 236 -16.24 18.19 -5.90
C TRP A 236 -15.87 19.60 -5.39
N VAL A 237 -15.03 20.34 -6.11
CA VAL A 237 -14.62 21.70 -5.72
C VAL A 237 -15.82 22.64 -5.65
N ALA A 238 -16.74 22.55 -6.60
CA ALA A 238 -17.96 23.34 -6.61
C ALA A 238 -18.80 23.10 -5.35
N ALA A 239 -18.91 21.84 -4.88
CA ALA A 239 -19.61 21.51 -3.65
C ALA A 239 -18.89 22.11 -2.40
N TRP A 240 -17.57 22.09 -2.38
CA TRP A 240 -16.79 22.66 -1.26
C TRP A 240 -16.91 24.18 -1.17
N ARG A 241 -17.06 24.88 -2.30
CA ARG A 241 -17.31 26.34 -2.32
C ARG A 241 -18.61 26.72 -1.62
N GLY A 242 -19.60 25.81 -1.55
CA GLY A 242 -20.90 26.03 -0.96
C GLY A 242 -20.98 25.90 0.56
N ASP A 243 -19.94 25.36 1.22
CA ASP A 243 -19.99 25.07 2.67
C ASP A 243 -18.66 25.38 3.38
N ALA A 244 -18.50 24.93 4.65
CA ALA A 244 -17.35 25.23 5.47
C ALA A 244 -16.02 24.68 4.90
N ARG A 245 -16.07 23.66 4.03
CA ARG A 245 -14.88 23.07 3.40
C ARG A 245 -14.14 24.04 2.47
N LYS A 246 -14.76 25.14 2.06
CA LYS A 246 -14.09 26.22 1.31
C LYS A 246 -12.90 26.83 2.05
N ASN A 247 -12.87 26.70 3.39
CA ASN A 247 -11.83 27.26 4.22
C ASN A 247 -10.64 26.30 4.45
N ILE A 248 -10.74 25.05 4.00
CA ILE A 248 -9.65 24.06 4.11
C ILE A 248 -8.48 24.55 3.24
N LYS A 249 -7.32 24.69 3.88
CA LYS A 249 -6.10 25.15 3.22
C LYS A 249 -5.27 23.99 2.69
N VAL A 250 -4.38 24.28 1.75
CA VAL A 250 -3.39 23.31 1.27
C VAL A 250 -2.57 22.75 2.45
N SER A 251 -2.18 23.62 3.40
CA SER A 251 -1.48 23.20 4.62
C SER A 251 -2.30 22.25 5.49
N ASP A 252 -3.62 22.38 5.56
CA ASP A 252 -4.44 21.47 6.37
C ASP A 252 -4.43 20.05 5.80
N LEU A 253 -4.44 19.91 4.48
CA LEU A 253 -4.27 18.61 3.81
C LEU A 253 -2.86 18.03 4.05
N LEU A 254 -1.81 18.84 3.90
CA LEU A 254 -0.42 18.42 4.12
C LEU A 254 -0.17 17.94 5.55
N TYR A 255 -0.82 18.57 6.52
CA TYR A 255 -0.71 18.21 7.94
C TYR A 255 -1.75 17.20 8.42
N MET A 256 -2.56 16.63 7.50
CA MET A 256 -3.59 15.62 7.84
C MET A 256 -4.60 16.13 8.89
N ARG A 257 -4.99 17.40 8.83
CA ARG A 257 -5.89 18.07 9.80
C ARG A 257 -7.05 18.80 9.15
N ASP A 258 -7.49 18.35 7.99
CA ASP A 258 -8.54 18.97 7.18
C ASP A 258 -9.95 18.87 7.81
N GLY A 259 -10.15 17.98 8.78
CA GLY A 259 -11.44 17.78 9.46
C GLY A 259 -12.52 17.13 8.60
N LEU A 260 -12.17 16.55 7.45
CA LEU A 260 -13.11 15.80 6.64
C LEU A 260 -13.53 14.51 7.39
N ALA A 261 -14.79 14.14 7.22
CA ALA A 261 -15.30 12.86 7.74
C ALA A 261 -14.76 11.72 6.87
N ASN A 262 -13.51 11.36 7.11
CA ASN A 262 -12.83 10.24 6.48
C ASN A 262 -12.35 9.27 7.56
N THR A 263 -12.52 7.99 7.31
CA THR A 263 -12.05 6.92 8.19
C THR A 263 -11.10 6.04 7.40
N GLU A 264 -9.91 5.83 7.91
CA GLU A 264 -8.94 4.84 7.43
C GLU A 264 -8.91 3.66 8.41
N ASP A 265 -10.08 3.07 8.66
CA ASP A 265 -10.20 1.88 9.49
C ASP A 265 -9.91 0.66 8.63
N TYR A 266 -8.77 0.03 8.87
CA TYR A 266 -8.32 -1.17 8.17
C TYR A 266 -8.59 -2.46 8.97
N ASP A 267 -9.07 -2.34 10.21
CA ASP A 267 -9.47 -3.48 11.02
C ASP A 267 -10.88 -3.93 10.59
N PRO A 268 -11.06 -5.24 10.30
CA PRO A 268 -12.33 -5.80 9.88
C PRO A 268 -13.36 -5.88 11.01
#